data_36811609ca577cb1c6bdfdf0b6a39630
#
_entry.id   36811609ca577cb1c6bdfdf0b6a39630
#
_cell.length_a   1.000
_cell.length_b   1.000
_cell.length_c   1.000
_cell.angle_alpha   90.00
_cell.angle_beta   90.00
_cell.angle_gamma   90.00
#
_symmetry.space_group_name_H-M   'P 1'
#
loop_
_entity.id
_entity.type
_entity.pdbx_description
1 polymer ?
#
loop_
_entity_poly.entity_id
_entity_poly.type
_entity_poly.pdbx_seq_one_letter_code
_entity_poly.pdbx_strand_id
1 'polypeptide(L)'
;MPEHHPESDRRGLGGERTQYASPFTLVGRLRSFRNAAKGVWFVLRSQHNAWVHAAATVAVLALGTFLHVTVRPFTLGQWSALVIAIVMVWVAETFNTGLEVLAEAITQERHPMLKVAKDIAAAAVLIAAVGAAIVGAILFVPPLAEMIMRLIPVR
;
A
#
# COMPACT_ATOMS: atom_id res chain seq x y z
N MET A 1 -70.93 -2.82 -11.14
CA MET A 1 -69.50 -3.16 -11.16
C MET A 1 -68.76 -2.05 -11.92
N PRO A 2 -67.96 -1.20 -11.28
CA PRO A 2 -67.06 -0.28 -11.96
C PRO A 2 -65.69 -0.88 -12.03
N GLU A 3 -65.13 -0.89 -13.23
CA GLU A 3 -63.78 -1.38 -13.55
C GLU A 3 -62.73 -0.51 -12.91
N HIS A 4 -61.79 -1.13 -12.18
CA HIS A 4 -60.64 -0.47 -11.56
C HIS A 4 -59.50 -0.46 -12.58
N HIS A 5 -59.19 0.73 -13.16
CA HIS A 5 -58.01 0.96 -13.95
C HIS A 5 -56.77 1.15 -13.03
N PRO A 6 -55.73 0.33 -13.15
CA PRO A 6 -54.49 0.55 -12.43
C PRO A 6 -53.48 1.32 -13.31
N GLU A 7 -53.62 2.63 -13.44
CA GLU A 7 -52.76 3.46 -14.28
C GLU A 7 -52.11 4.66 -13.54
N SER A 8 -51.87 4.53 -12.24
CA SER A 8 -51.32 5.65 -11.43
C SER A 8 -49.99 5.36 -10.74
N ASP A 9 -49.33 4.21 -11.00
CA ASP A 9 -48.06 3.85 -10.28
C ASP A 9 -46.80 3.83 -11.15
N ARG A 10 -46.75 4.64 -12.22
CA ARG A 10 -45.53 4.77 -13.04
C ARG A 10 -44.79 6.11 -12.87
N ARG A 11 -45.03 6.87 -11.82
CA ARG A 11 -44.41 8.19 -11.63
C ARG A 11 -43.35 8.25 -10.51
N GLY A 12 -42.86 7.12 -10.00
CA GLY A 12 -41.91 7.07 -8.88
C GLY A 12 -40.46 6.63 -9.21
N LEU A 13 -40.19 6.16 -10.42
CA LEU A 13 -38.85 5.59 -10.72
C LEU A 13 -37.99 6.42 -11.69
N GLY A 14 -38.26 7.70 -11.81
CA GLY A 14 -37.53 8.59 -12.72
C GLY A 14 -36.74 9.66 -12.00
N GLY A 15 -35.70 9.33 -11.24
CA GLY A 15 -34.96 10.40 -10.56
C GLY A 15 -33.62 10.10 -9.90
N GLU A 16 -33.22 8.87 -9.74
CA GLU A 16 -31.83 8.59 -9.28
C GLU A 16 -30.93 8.30 -10.47
N ARG A 17 -30.72 9.28 -11.32
CA ARG A 17 -29.56 9.25 -12.22
C ARG A 17 -28.33 9.44 -11.36
N THR A 18 -27.60 8.34 -11.21
CA THR A 18 -26.22 8.26 -10.77
C THR A 18 -25.42 9.54 -11.08
N GLN A 19 -25.19 10.35 -10.05
CA GLN A 19 -24.24 11.48 -10.08
C GLN A 19 -22.78 10.97 -10.13
N TYR A 20 -22.45 10.10 -11.07
CA TYR A 20 -21.08 9.57 -11.25
C TYR A 20 -20.26 10.28 -12.32
N ALA A 21 -20.58 11.51 -12.65
CA ALA A 21 -19.74 12.32 -13.51
C ALA A 21 -19.71 13.77 -13.02
N SER A 22 -18.98 14.04 -11.94
CA SER A 22 -18.59 15.42 -11.68
C SER A 22 -17.59 15.83 -12.77
N PRO A 23 -17.77 17.01 -13.43
CA PRO A 23 -16.86 17.46 -14.46
C PRO A 23 -15.45 17.55 -13.89
N PHE A 24 -14.46 17.21 -14.72
CA PHE A 24 -13.03 17.23 -14.41
C PHE A 24 -12.63 18.63 -13.93
N THR A 25 -12.48 18.83 -12.62
CA THR A 25 -12.08 20.12 -12.04
C THR A 25 -10.79 19.96 -11.27
N LEU A 26 -9.89 20.95 -11.38
CA LEU A 26 -8.64 21.01 -10.61
C LEU A 26 -8.90 20.94 -9.10
N VAL A 27 -9.98 21.58 -8.63
CA VAL A 27 -10.40 21.53 -7.22
C VAL A 27 -10.78 20.11 -6.79
N GLY A 28 -11.48 19.36 -7.66
CA GLY A 28 -11.79 17.94 -7.42
C GLY A 28 -10.53 17.09 -7.29
N ARG A 29 -9.50 17.37 -8.12
CA ARG A 29 -8.20 16.68 -8.03
C ARG A 29 -7.46 16.98 -6.74
N LEU A 30 -7.36 18.24 -6.34
CA LEU A 30 -6.74 18.64 -5.06
C LEU A 30 -7.45 17.97 -3.86
N ARG A 31 -8.78 17.87 -3.92
CA ARG A 31 -9.55 17.16 -2.90
C ARG A 31 -9.20 15.66 -2.87
N SER A 32 -9.04 15.03 -4.04
CA SER A 32 -8.64 13.61 -4.13
C SER A 32 -7.25 13.37 -3.54
N PHE A 33 -6.26 14.22 -3.84
CA PHE A 33 -4.93 14.13 -3.23
C PHE A 33 -4.98 14.30 -1.72
N ARG A 34 -5.76 15.27 -1.23
CA ARG A 34 -5.94 15.46 0.22
C ARG A 34 -6.58 14.23 0.88
N ASN A 35 -7.55 13.59 0.23
CA ASN A 35 -8.18 12.38 0.74
C ASN A 35 -7.21 11.19 0.73
N ALA A 36 -6.40 11.04 -0.33
CA ALA A 36 -5.34 10.02 -0.37
C ALA A 36 -4.31 10.23 0.75
N ALA A 37 -3.86 11.46 0.98
CA ALA A 37 -2.95 11.77 2.08
C ALA A 37 -3.54 11.44 3.46
N LYS A 38 -4.84 11.66 3.66
CA LYS A 38 -5.54 11.24 4.90
C LYS A 38 -5.56 9.71 5.04
N GLY A 39 -5.72 8.98 3.94
CA GLY A 39 -5.65 7.50 3.93
C GLY A 39 -4.27 7.02 4.37
N VAL A 40 -3.20 7.56 3.79
CA VAL A 40 -1.82 7.23 4.20
C VAL A 40 -1.59 7.54 5.69
N TRP A 41 -2.05 8.70 6.15
CA TRP A 41 -1.95 9.09 7.55
C TRP A 41 -2.72 8.15 8.48
N PHE A 42 -3.89 7.67 8.06
CA PHE A 42 -4.67 6.69 8.79
C PHE A 42 -3.88 5.38 8.97
N VAL A 43 -3.31 4.83 7.88
CA VAL A 43 -2.47 3.61 7.91
C VAL A 43 -1.33 3.77 8.91
N LEU A 44 -0.59 4.88 8.85
CA LEU A 44 0.52 5.16 9.74
C LEU A 44 0.12 5.25 11.22
N ARG A 45 -1.11 5.69 11.54
CA ARG A 45 -1.57 5.82 12.93
C ARG A 45 -2.28 4.61 13.48
N SER A 46 -2.99 3.85 12.64
CA SER A 46 -3.84 2.75 13.08
C SER A 46 -3.14 1.40 13.09
N GLN A 47 -2.09 1.21 12.27
CA GLN A 47 -1.47 -0.09 12.07
C GLN A 47 -0.09 -0.17 12.70
N HIS A 48 0.08 -1.15 13.61
CA HIS A 48 1.40 -1.43 14.21
C HIS A 48 2.42 -1.87 13.14
N ASN A 49 1.99 -2.65 12.15
CA ASN A 49 2.84 -3.10 11.04
C ASN A 49 3.37 -1.94 10.19
N ALA A 50 2.60 -0.85 10.04
CA ALA A 50 3.06 0.33 9.31
C ALA A 50 4.31 0.97 9.95
N TRP A 51 4.47 0.91 11.28
CA TRP A 51 5.67 1.37 11.96
C TRP A 51 6.90 0.49 11.65
N VAL A 52 6.70 -0.83 11.54
CA VAL A 52 7.76 -1.76 11.13
C VAL A 52 8.21 -1.43 9.71
N HIS A 53 7.26 -1.23 8.78
CA HIS A 53 7.58 -0.86 7.40
C HIS A 53 8.23 0.53 7.30
N ALA A 54 7.82 1.48 8.11
CA ALA A 54 8.46 2.81 8.18
C ALA A 54 9.91 2.71 8.67
N ALA A 55 10.13 1.99 9.76
CA ALA A 55 11.48 1.77 10.29
C ALA A 55 12.37 1.03 9.28
N ALA A 56 11.86 -0.03 8.64
CA ALA A 56 12.56 -0.74 7.58
C ALA A 56 12.89 0.18 6.38
N THR A 57 11.93 1.01 5.95
CA THR A 57 12.16 1.98 4.87
C THR A 57 13.30 2.94 5.20
N VAL A 58 13.28 3.52 6.41
CA VAL A 58 14.36 4.42 6.85
C VAL A 58 15.70 3.69 6.90
N ALA A 59 15.72 2.48 7.48
CA ALA A 59 16.94 1.68 7.61
C ALA A 59 17.56 1.32 6.25
N VAL A 60 16.76 0.85 5.28
CA VAL A 60 17.29 0.47 3.96
C VAL A 60 17.73 1.69 3.14
N LEU A 61 17.05 2.83 3.25
CA LEU A 61 17.48 4.06 2.59
C LEU A 61 18.77 4.61 3.21
N ALA A 62 18.89 4.58 4.53
CA ALA A 62 20.11 4.98 5.23
C ALA A 62 21.30 4.07 4.88
N LEU A 63 21.10 2.75 4.91
CA LEU A 63 22.10 1.77 4.52
C LEU A 63 22.51 1.93 3.05
N GLY A 64 21.53 2.05 2.14
CA GLY A 64 21.79 2.26 0.72
C GLY A 64 22.62 3.51 0.45
N THR A 65 22.24 4.63 1.10
CA THR A 65 23.00 5.89 1.00
C THR A 65 24.39 5.75 1.59
N PHE A 66 24.55 5.14 2.74
CA PHE A 66 25.84 4.88 3.37
C PHE A 66 26.77 4.07 2.45
N LEU A 67 26.29 2.94 1.92
CA LEU A 67 27.07 2.07 1.03
C LEU A 67 27.37 2.77 -0.31
N HIS A 68 26.44 3.55 -0.84
CA HIS A 68 26.64 4.36 -2.05
C HIS A 68 27.81 5.33 -1.93
N VAL A 69 27.91 5.98 -0.78
CA VAL A 69 28.93 7.02 -0.54
C VAL A 69 30.28 6.41 -0.11
N THR A 70 30.28 5.35 0.69
CA THR A 70 31.50 4.85 1.35
C THR A 70 32.17 3.67 0.67
N VAL A 71 31.42 2.85 -0.06
CA VAL A 71 31.93 1.61 -0.64
C VAL A 71 31.96 1.68 -2.16
N ARG A 72 30.81 1.85 -2.79
CA ARG A 72 30.67 2.00 -4.24
C ARG A 72 29.35 2.69 -4.62
N PRO A 73 29.35 3.56 -5.65
CA PRO A 73 28.12 4.19 -6.12
C PRO A 73 27.12 3.16 -6.63
N PHE A 74 25.85 3.34 -6.23
CA PHE A 74 24.72 2.58 -6.78
C PHE A 74 24.29 3.20 -8.10
N THR A 75 23.97 2.34 -9.07
CA THR A 75 23.41 2.76 -10.35
C THR A 75 21.98 3.25 -10.19
N LEU A 76 21.47 4.00 -11.17
CA LEU A 76 20.07 4.41 -11.22
C LEU A 76 19.12 3.19 -11.17
N GLY A 77 19.46 2.10 -11.85
CA GLY A 77 18.67 0.86 -11.81
C GLY A 77 18.60 0.24 -10.41
N GLN A 78 19.69 0.25 -9.65
CA GLN A 78 19.71 -0.24 -8.27
C GLN A 78 18.84 0.62 -7.35
N TRP A 79 18.91 1.95 -7.45
CA TRP A 79 18.03 2.85 -6.72
C TRP A 79 16.56 2.67 -7.10
N SER A 80 16.28 2.53 -8.40
CA SER A 80 14.92 2.27 -8.87
C SER A 80 14.35 0.96 -8.32
N ALA A 81 15.14 -0.12 -8.32
CA ALA A 81 14.73 -1.40 -7.77
C ALA A 81 14.42 -1.30 -6.27
N LEU A 82 15.26 -0.60 -5.50
CA LEU A 82 15.05 -0.37 -4.07
C LEU A 82 13.76 0.42 -3.81
N VAL A 83 13.55 1.52 -4.55
CA VAL A 83 12.35 2.35 -4.41
C VAL A 83 11.09 1.57 -4.78
N ILE A 84 11.10 0.81 -5.87
CA ILE A 84 9.97 -0.02 -6.28
C ILE A 84 9.66 -1.07 -5.21
N ALA A 85 10.66 -1.74 -4.66
CA ALA A 85 10.47 -2.72 -3.58
C ALA A 85 9.81 -2.09 -2.35
N ILE A 86 10.27 -0.92 -1.91
CA ILE A 86 9.66 -0.16 -0.81
C ILE A 86 8.20 0.18 -1.13
N VAL A 87 7.94 0.75 -2.31
CA VAL A 87 6.60 1.17 -2.73
C VAL A 87 5.64 -0.03 -2.77
N MET A 88 6.08 -1.19 -3.26
CA MET A 88 5.24 -2.40 -3.32
C MET A 88 4.82 -2.88 -1.93
N VAL A 89 5.69 -2.83 -0.93
CA VAL A 89 5.35 -3.15 0.46
C VAL A 89 4.30 -2.16 1.00
N TRP A 90 4.49 -0.86 0.78
CA TRP A 90 3.53 0.17 1.22
C TRP A 90 2.18 0.07 0.53
N VAL A 91 2.15 -0.28 -0.77
CA VAL A 91 0.91 -0.51 -1.50
C VAL A 91 0.17 -1.71 -0.91
N ALA A 92 0.86 -2.84 -0.70
CA ALA A 92 0.26 -4.04 -0.12
C ALA A 92 -0.30 -3.76 1.28
N GLU A 93 0.44 -3.07 2.17
CA GLU A 93 0.01 -2.71 3.52
C GLU A 93 -1.21 -1.78 3.50
N THR A 94 -1.22 -0.80 2.60
CA THR A 94 -2.36 0.12 2.46
C THR A 94 -3.62 -0.61 2.03
N PHE A 95 -3.53 -1.54 1.08
CA PHE A 95 -4.65 -2.37 0.67
C PHE A 95 -5.10 -3.33 1.76
N ASN A 96 -4.18 -3.95 2.49
CA ASN A 96 -4.49 -4.80 3.64
C ASN A 96 -5.30 -4.02 4.68
N THR A 97 -4.81 -2.85 5.09
CA THR A 97 -5.52 -1.98 6.03
C THR A 97 -6.90 -1.59 5.52
N GLY A 98 -7.03 -1.24 4.23
CA GLY A 98 -8.32 -0.91 3.64
C GLY A 98 -9.33 -2.05 3.70
N LEU A 99 -8.88 -3.30 3.46
CA LEU A 99 -9.73 -4.50 3.56
C LEU A 99 -10.10 -4.81 5.01
N GLU A 100 -9.21 -4.58 5.97
CA GLU A 100 -9.51 -4.74 7.39
C GLU A 100 -10.60 -3.76 7.85
N VAL A 101 -10.45 -2.47 7.50
CA VAL A 101 -11.45 -1.44 7.81
C VAL A 101 -12.80 -1.76 7.16
N LEU A 102 -12.79 -2.22 5.90
CA LEU A 102 -14.01 -2.62 5.20
C LEU A 102 -14.68 -3.82 5.87
N ALA A 103 -13.92 -4.84 6.25
CA ALA A 103 -14.46 -6.00 6.93
C ALA A 103 -15.10 -5.64 8.28
N GLU A 104 -14.49 -4.74 9.05
CA GLU A 104 -15.02 -4.24 10.33
C GLU A 104 -16.28 -3.37 10.15
N ALA A 105 -16.38 -2.63 9.04
CA ALA A 105 -17.57 -1.84 8.71
C ALA A 105 -18.77 -2.73 8.30
N ILE A 106 -18.52 -3.93 7.75
CA ILE A 106 -19.59 -4.86 7.34
C ILE A 106 -20.20 -5.55 8.56
N THR A 107 -19.37 -6.06 9.48
CA THR A 107 -19.85 -6.74 10.69
C THR A 107 -18.78 -6.76 11.79
N GLN A 108 -19.27 -6.72 13.03
CA GLN A 108 -18.45 -6.96 14.24
C GLN A 108 -18.42 -8.45 14.63
N GLU A 109 -19.25 -9.28 14.00
CA GLU A 109 -19.30 -10.70 14.25
C GLU A 109 -18.24 -11.46 13.45
N ARG A 110 -17.82 -12.62 13.97
CA ARG A 110 -16.86 -13.49 13.28
C ARG A 110 -17.50 -14.16 12.07
N HIS A 111 -17.14 -13.70 10.88
CA HIS A 111 -17.61 -14.30 9.63
C HIS A 111 -16.45 -15.04 8.94
N PRO A 112 -16.58 -16.36 8.66
CA PRO A 112 -15.49 -17.17 8.11
C PRO A 112 -14.89 -16.62 6.80
N MET A 113 -15.74 -16.14 5.88
CA MET A 113 -15.26 -15.58 4.60
C MET A 113 -14.53 -14.25 4.76
N LEU A 114 -14.94 -13.40 5.71
CA LEU A 114 -14.20 -12.17 6.00
C LEU A 114 -12.83 -12.47 6.62
N LYS A 115 -12.73 -13.51 7.45
CA LYS A 115 -11.44 -13.98 7.95
C LYS A 115 -10.53 -14.40 6.78
N VAL A 116 -11.03 -15.22 5.86
CA VAL A 116 -10.26 -15.63 4.68
C VAL A 116 -9.80 -14.42 3.85
N ALA A 117 -10.67 -13.44 3.64
CA ALA A 117 -10.31 -12.21 2.89
C ALA A 117 -9.19 -11.43 3.59
N LYS A 118 -9.25 -11.28 4.91
CA LYS A 118 -8.18 -10.63 5.71
C LYS A 118 -6.88 -11.43 5.66
N ASP A 119 -6.94 -12.76 5.77
CA ASP A 119 -5.76 -13.63 5.67
C ASP A 119 -5.07 -13.51 4.29
N ILE A 120 -5.86 -13.43 3.20
CA ILE A 120 -5.34 -13.22 1.83
C ILE A 120 -4.68 -11.83 1.70
N ALA A 121 -5.28 -10.80 2.26
CA ALA A 121 -4.72 -9.45 2.23
C ALA A 121 -3.39 -9.38 3.01
N ALA A 122 -3.32 -10.01 4.19
CA ALA A 122 -2.09 -10.12 4.97
C ALA A 122 -1.02 -10.94 4.23
N ALA A 123 -1.39 -11.99 3.49
CA ALA A 123 -0.48 -12.76 2.67
C ALA A 123 0.15 -11.92 1.55
N ALA A 124 -0.59 -10.98 0.95
CA ALA A 124 -0.04 -10.06 -0.04
C ALA A 124 1.06 -9.16 0.54
N VAL A 125 0.90 -8.68 1.78
CA VAL A 125 1.94 -7.93 2.50
C VAL A 125 3.17 -8.78 2.72
N LEU A 126 2.99 -10.03 3.16
CA LEU A 126 4.11 -10.96 3.38
C LEU A 126 4.88 -11.23 2.09
N ILE A 127 4.18 -11.49 0.98
CA ILE A 127 4.81 -11.71 -0.35
C ILE A 127 5.61 -10.47 -0.77
N ALA A 128 5.06 -9.27 -0.62
CA ALA A 128 5.75 -8.04 -0.95
C ALA A 128 6.99 -7.83 -0.07
N ALA A 129 6.90 -8.10 1.23
CA ALA A 129 8.02 -7.99 2.17
C ALA A 129 9.15 -8.98 1.87
N VAL A 130 8.82 -10.23 1.54
CA VAL A 130 9.80 -11.24 1.12
C VAL A 130 10.49 -10.81 -0.19
N GLY A 131 9.73 -10.34 -1.17
CA GLY A 131 10.29 -9.80 -2.41
C GLY A 131 11.22 -8.62 -2.17
N ALA A 132 10.83 -7.68 -1.30
CA ALA A 132 11.67 -6.55 -0.92
C ALA A 132 12.96 -6.99 -0.18
N ALA A 133 12.88 -8.01 0.68
CA ALA A 133 14.06 -8.59 1.35
C ALA A 133 15.03 -9.22 0.36
N ILE A 134 14.52 -9.93 -0.65
CA ILE A 134 15.36 -10.50 -1.74
C ILE A 134 16.06 -9.37 -2.52
N VAL A 135 15.34 -8.33 -2.91
CA VAL A 135 15.93 -7.16 -3.59
C VAL A 135 17.00 -6.52 -2.70
N GLY A 136 16.71 -6.33 -1.41
CA GLY A 136 17.68 -5.80 -0.44
C GLY A 136 18.92 -6.66 -0.34
N ALA A 137 18.79 -7.98 -0.27
CA ALA A 137 19.92 -8.91 -0.23
C ALA A 137 20.79 -8.79 -1.49
N ILE A 138 20.20 -8.78 -2.68
CA ILE A 138 20.91 -8.62 -3.95
C ILE A 138 21.70 -7.30 -4.00
N LEU A 139 21.12 -6.22 -3.48
CA LEU A 139 21.72 -4.89 -3.54
C LEU A 139 22.80 -4.66 -2.48
N PHE A 140 22.59 -5.16 -1.27
CA PHE A 140 23.42 -4.82 -0.12
C PHE A 140 24.50 -5.85 0.22
N VAL A 141 24.28 -7.15 -0.05
CA VAL A 141 25.27 -8.18 0.28
C VAL A 141 26.61 -7.95 -0.43
N PRO A 142 26.67 -7.65 -1.75
CA PRO A 142 27.96 -7.45 -2.41
C PRO A 142 28.78 -6.27 -1.84
N PRO A 143 28.23 -5.05 -1.66
CA PRO A 143 29.01 -3.95 -1.10
C PRO A 143 29.36 -4.17 0.39
N LEU A 144 28.50 -4.84 1.17
CA LEU A 144 28.84 -5.21 2.56
C LEU A 144 30.00 -6.18 2.63
N ALA A 145 30.01 -7.20 1.77
CA ALA A 145 31.14 -8.13 1.68
C ALA A 145 32.44 -7.42 1.27
N GLU A 146 32.37 -6.50 0.30
CA GLU A 146 33.50 -5.67 -0.10
C GLU A 146 34.03 -4.82 1.06
N MET A 147 33.14 -4.19 1.82
CA MET A 147 33.49 -3.37 2.99
C MET A 147 34.20 -4.23 4.06
N ILE A 148 33.70 -5.44 4.34
CA ILE A 148 34.31 -6.36 5.30
C ILE A 148 35.72 -6.78 4.83
N MET A 149 35.87 -7.12 3.55
CA MET A 149 37.18 -7.50 3.01
C MET A 149 38.21 -6.37 3.09
N ARG A 150 37.83 -5.13 2.96
CA ARG A 150 38.69 -3.96 3.15
C ARG A 150 39.19 -3.79 4.61
N LEU A 151 38.47 -4.34 5.58
CA LEU A 151 38.81 -4.25 7.01
C LEU A 151 39.72 -5.39 7.47
N ILE A 152 39.85 -6.45 6.68
CA ILE A 152 40.71 -7.62 7.01
C ILE A 152 42.10 -7.36 6.38
N PRO A 153 43.14 -7.09 7.19
CA PRO A 153 44.50 -6.97 6.63
C PRO A 153 44.95 -8.30 6.04
N VAL A 154 45.26 -8.33 4.75
CA VAL A 154 45.95 -9.45 4.11
C VAL A 154 47.35 -9.47 4.69
N ARG A 155 47.64 -10.49 5.50
CA ARG A 155 49.02 -10.80 5.96
C ARG A 155 49.81 -11.51 4.87
#